data_14602e860bc8ab6b438354477c3d6841
#
_entry.id   14602e860bc8ab6b438354477c3d6841
#
_cell.length_a   1.000
_cell.length_b   1.000
_cell.length_c   1.000
_cell.angle_alpha   90.00
_cell.angle_beta   90.00
_cell.angle_gamma   90.00
#
_symmetry.space_group_name_H-M   'P 1'
#
loop_
_entity.id
_entity.type
_entity.pdbx_description
1 polymer ?
#
loop_
_entity_poly.entity_id
_entity_poly.type
_entity_poly.pdbx_seq_one_letter_code
_entity_poly.pdbx_strand_id
1 'polypeptide(L)'
;VGNDRHLLTSDLSGVATLKARASTLGLVLDDGSIRAALDRLKQLEFEGYSFEAADGSLELLLREAMGWTQRYFAPLGFRAIVEESVGRPGGLTAEATVRLDVAGERMVAAAEGQGPVDALSRALRVALKPVYPAVAAVHLTDYKVHIIDPESATAAKVRVLVETADAHGSWMTVGVSANIIEASWRALLDAIVTGLLRARVEPAPPAFAGHGGGQSPGS
;
A
#
# COMPACT_ATOMS: atom_id res chain seq x y z
N VAL A 1 33.08 -23.73 12.08
CA VAL A 1 33.72 -22.40 12.06
C VAL A 1 33.55 -21.68 10.72
N GLY A 2 32.81 -22.26 9.74
CA GLY A 2 32.62 -21.68 8.40
C GLY A 2 31.34 -20.85 8.23
N ASN A 3 30.37 -20.96 9.14
CA ASN A 3 29.01 -20.40 8.93
C ASN A 3 28.90 -18.89 9.27
N ASP A 4 29.72 -18.41 10.21
CA ASP A 4 29.66 -17.00 10.66
C ASP A 4 30.20 -16.01 9.62
N ARG A 5 31.18 -16.40 8.80
CA ARG A 5 31.73 -15.53 7.75
C ARG A 5 30.76 -15.35 6.57
N HIS A 6 30.00 -16.40 6.21
CA HIS A 6 28.99 -16.28 5.14
C HIS A 6 27.82 -15.42 5.56
N LEU A 7 27.37 -15.51 6.81
CA LEU A 7 26.30 -14.67 7.38
C LEU A 7 26.75 -13.20 7.43
N LEU A 8 27.93 -12.90 7.93
CA LEU A 8 28.46 -11.52 7.99
C LEU A 8 28.62 -10.89 6.59
N THR A 9 29.04 -11.67 5.59
CA THR A 9 29.23 -11.17 4.22
C THR A 9 27.87 -10.90 3.54
N SER A 10 26.85 -11.73 3.78
CA SER A 10 25.51 -11.54 3.24
C SER A 10 24.81 -10.33 3.89
N ASP A 11 24.99 -10.12 5.19
CA ASP A 11 24.43 -8.96 5.90
C ASP A 11 25.09 -7.64 5.48
N LEU A 12 26.41 -7.62 5.29
CA LEU A 12 27.13 -6.44 4.77
C LEU A 12 26.70 -6.09 3.33
N SER A 13 26.51 -7.09 2.48
CA SER A 13 25.98 -6.93 1.12
C SER A 13 24.55 -6.39 1.14
N GLY A 14 23.70 -6.91 2.03
CA GLY A 14 22.33 -6.44 2.22
C GLY A 14 22.26 -4.98 2.68
N VAL A 15 23.11 -4.59 3.64
CA VAL A 15 23.23 -3.21 4.11
C VAL A 15 23.64 -2.26 2.97
N ALA A 16 24.67 -2.62 2.20
CA ALA A 16 25.14 -1.78 1.10
C ALA A 16 24.09 -1.61 0.00
N THR A 17 23.40 -2.70 -0.36
CA THR A 17 22.33 -2.69 -1.35
C THR A 17 21.16 -1.83 -0.87
N LEU A 18 20.76 -1.97 0.40
CA LEU A 18 19.65 -1.19 0.95
C LEU A 18 19.99 0.31 1.02
N LYS A 19 21.21 0.66 1.43
CA LYS A 19 21.70 2.06 1.42
C LYS A 19 21.68 2.66 0.02
N ALA A 20 22.12 1.91 -0.99
CA ALA A 20 22.10 2.37 -2.38
C ALA A 20 20.67 2.61 -2.87
N ARG A 21 19.74 1.68 -2.60
CA ARG A 21 18.34 1.84 -2.97
C ARG A 21 17.66 3.00 -2.23
N ALA A 22 17.92 3.16 -0.93
CA ALA A 22 17.43 4.29 -0.15
C ALA A 22 17.90 5.62 -0.73
N SER A 23 19.18 5.71 -1.09
CA SER A 23 19.74 6.91 -1.74
C SER A 23 19.06 7.23 -3.06
N THR A 24 18.72 6.24 -3.88
CA THR A 24 17.94 6.43 -5.12
C THR A 24 16.54 6.99 -4.85
N LEU A 25 15.94 6.62 -3.71
CA LEU A 25 14.65 7.15 -3.25
C LEU A 25 14.78 8.49 -2.49
N GLY A 26 15.99 9.07 -2.39
CA GLY A 26 16.25 10.31 -1.68
C GLY A 26 16.18 10.17 -0.15
N LEU A 27 16.33 8.95 0.39
CA LEU A 27 16.27 8.67 1.82
C LEU A 27 17.68 8.47 2.39
N VAL A 28 17.91 9.04 3.57
CA VAL A 28 19.15 8.87 4.34
C VAL A 28 18.81 8.13 5.62
N LEU A 29 19.27 6.86 5.71
CA LEU A 29 19.03 6.04 6.89
C LEU A 29 20.27 6.03 7.80
N ASP A 30 20.01 6.11 9.10
CA ASP A 30 21.00 5.79 10.12
C ASP A 30 21.15 4.27 10.30
N ASP A 31 22.13 3.85 11.08
CA ASP A 31 22.42 2.43 11.28
C ASP A 31 21.30 1.68 12.03
N GLY A 32 20.51 2.38 12.85
CA GLY A 32 19.33 1.81 13.54
C GLY A 32 18.21 1.53 12.57
N SER A 33 17.85 2.51 11.75
CA SER A 33 16.83 2.41 10.70
C SER A 33 17.16 1.34 9.66
N ILE A 34 18.46 1.22 9.29
CA ILE A 34 18.90 0.17 8.36
C ILE A 34 18.66 -1.22 8.94
N ARG A 35 19.03 -1.46 10.20
CA ARG A 35 18.81 -2.76 10.84
C ARG A 35 17.32 -3.09 10.92
N ALA A 36 16.51 -2.15 11.38
CA ALA A 36 15.05 -2.30 11.45
C ALA A 36 14.43 -2.61 10.07
N ALA A 37 14.88 -1.90 9.02
CA ALA A 37 14.44 -2.13 7.65
C ALA A 37 14.85 -3.51 7.13
N LEU A 38 16.09 -3.95 7.39
CA LEU A 38 16.57 -5.28 6.97
C LEU A 38 15.80 -6.41 7.65
N ASP A 39 15.56 -6.29 8.95
CA ASP A 39 14.80 -7.30 9.70
C ASP A 39 13.37 -7.41 9.18
N ARG A 40 12.72 -6.26 8.94
CA ARG A 40 11.37 -6.23 8.37
C ARG A 40 11.34 -6.77 6.94
N LEU A 41 12.33 -6.44 6.13
CA LEU A 41 12.45 -6.91 4.75
C LEU A 41 12.61 -8.43 4.71
N LYS A 42 13.50 -9.01 5.52
CA LYS A 42 13.68 -10.46 5.63
C LYS A 42 12.38 -11.17 6.04
N GLN A 43 11.64 -10.61 7.01
CA GLN A 43 10.35 -11.15 7.42
C GLN A 43 9.34 -11.15 6.26
N LEU A 44 9.20 -10.03 5.56
CA LEU A 44 8.26 -9.91 4.45
C LEU A 44 8.66 -10.79 3.26
N GLU A 45 9.96 -10.92 2.96
CA GLU A 45 10.45 -11.85 1.93
C GLU A 45 10.12 -13.30 2.27
N PHE A 46 10.22 -13.68 3.55
CA PHE A 46 9.76 -15.00 4.02
C PHE A 46 8.24 -15.20 3.84
N GLU A 47 7.45 -14.14 3.99
CA GLU A 47 6.01 -14.16 3.72
C GLU A 47 5.68 -14.22 2.22
N GLY A 48 6.67 -14.00 1.33
CA GLY A 48 6.55 -14.07 -0.12
C GLY A 48 6.60 -12.72 -0.85
N TYR A 49 6.85 -11.62 -0.13
CA TYR A 49 7.07 -10.32 -0.77
C TYR A 49 8.37 -10.32 -1.59
N SER A 50 8.44 -9.44 -2.58
CA SER A 50 9.67 -9.12 -3.29
C SER A 50 9.67 -7.63 -3.61
N PHE A 51 10.72 -6.96 -3.16
CA PHE A 51 10.85 -5.52 -3.31
C PHE A 51 11.77 -5.14 -4.48
N GLU A 52 12.22 -6.10 -5.28
CA GLU A 52 13.14 -5.85 -6.39
C GLU A 52 12.57 -4.83 -7.38
N ALA A 53 11.31 -4.98 -7.76
CA ALA A 53 10.61 -4.05 -8.64
C ALA A 53 9.67 -3.08 -7.89
N ALA A 54 9.34 -3.34 -6.62
CA ALA A 54 8.34 -2.60 -5.85
C ALA A 54 8.97 -1.43 -5.07
N ASP A 55 9.43 -0.42 -5.81
CA ASP A 55 10.08 0.77 -5.25
C ASP A 55 9.15 1.58 -4.33
N GLY A 56 7.86 1.68 -4.64
CA GLY A 56 6.87 2.35 -3.80
C GLY A 56 6.69 1.67 -2.45
N SER A 57 6.46 0.34 -2.42
CA SER A 57 6.35 -0.39 -1.15
C SER A 57 7.68 -0.41 -0.38
N LEU A 58 8.83 -0.45 -1.07
CA LEU A 58 10.12 -0.31 -0.40
C LEU A 58 10.27 1.07 0.24
N GLU A 59 9.89 2.13 -0.45
CA GLU A 59 9.94 3.49 0.09
C GLU A 59 9.15 3.59 1.40
N LEU A 60 7.92 3.03 1.45
CA LEU A 60 7.10 3.02 2.65
C LEU A 60 7.77 2.25 3.79
N LEU A 61 8.30 1.06 3.52
CA LEU A 61 9.02 0.25 4.50
C LEU A 61 10.22 1.00 5.10
N LEU A 62 11.00 1.67 4.25
CA LEU A 62 12.16 2.45 4.70
C LEU A 62 11.75 3.65 5.55
N ARG A 63 10.70 4.37 5.16
CA ARG A 63 10.15 5.49 5.95
C ARG A 63 9.64 5.03 7.30
N GLU A 64 8.94 3.90 7.36
CA GLU A 64 8.49 3.30 8.63
C GLU A 64 9.68 2.94 9.54
N ALA A 65 10.74 2.36 8.99
CA ALA A 65 11.97 2.06 9.73
C ALA A 65 12.68 3.33 10.25
N MET A 66 12.51 4.46 9.59
CA MET A 66 12.97 5.79 10.03
C MET A 66 12.05 6.44 11.07
N GLY A 67 11.00 5.75 11.52
CA GLY A 67 10.05 6.27 12.50
C GLY A 67 8.92 7.11 11.91
N TRP A 68 8.69 7.04 10.59
CA TRP A 68 7.53 7.68 9.99
C TRP A 68 6.25 6.99 10.45
N THR A 69 5.40 7.72 11.15
CA THR A 69 4.14 7.21 11.75
C THR A 69 2.91 7.92 11.20
N GLN A 70 3.09 8.89 10.32
CA GLN A 70 1.99 9.63 9.73
C GLN A 70 1.14 8.70 8.87
N ARG A 71 -0.17 8.78 9.05
CA ARG A 71 -1.12 8.00 8.26
C ARG A 71 -2.11 8.91 7.57
N TYR A 72 -2.24 8.78 6.27
CA TYR A 72 -3.27 9.47 5.50
C TYR A 72 -4.66 8.92 5.81
N PHE A 73 -4.75 7.61 6.00
CA PHE A 73 -5.98 6.90 6.32
C PHE A 73 -5.66 5.52 6.93
N ALA A 74 -6.66 4.92 7.56
CA ALA A 74 -6.60 3.53 8.00
C ALA A 74 -7.67 2.70 7.28
N PRO A 75 -7.33 1.55 6.66
CA PRO A 75 -8.32 0.69 6.05
C PRO A 75 -9.17 -0.01 7.13
N LEU A 76 -10.49 0.13 7.05
CA LEU A 76 -11.45 -0.58 7.92
C LEU A 76 -12.00 -1.84 7.26
N GLY A 77 -11.87 -1.96 5.95
CA GLY A 77 -12.26 -3.14 5.19
C GLY A 77 -12.79 -2.82 3.80
N PHE A 78 -13.00 -3.88 3.03
CA PHE A 78 -13.55 -3.78 1.70
C PHE A 78 -14.52 -4.94 1.42
N ARG A 79 -15.34 -4.78 0.40
CA ARG A 79 -16.16 -5.81 -0.22
C ARG A 79 -16.04 -5.67 -1.73
N ALA A 80 -15.85 -6.78 -2.45
CA ALA A 80 -15.91 -6.82 -3.90
C ALA A 80 -16.94 -7.88 -4.31
N ILE A 81 -17.79 -7.54 -5.26
CA ILE A 81 -18.81 -8.40 -5.83
C ILE A 81 -18.55 -8.48 -7.31
N VAL A 82 -18.63 -9.70 -7.85
CA VAL A 82 -18.60 -9.94 -9.29
C VAL A 82 -19.87 -10.68 -9.64
N GLU A 83 -20.66 -10.12 -10.55
CA GLU A 83 -21.94 -10.69 -10.98
C GLU A 83 -21.92 -10.93 -12.49
N GLU A 84 -22.37 -12.11 -12.89
CA GLU A 84 -22.64 -12.45 -14.27
C GLU A 84 -24.12 -12.25 -14.57
N SER A 85 -24.44 -11.34 -15.50
CA SER A 85 -25.80 -11.12 -15.95
C SER A 85 -26.05 -11.84 -17.27
N VAL A 86 -26.73 -12.97 -17.20
CA VAL A 86 -27.11 -13.74 -18.39
C VAL A 86 -28.06 -12.92 -19.27
N GLY A 87 -27.71 -12.74 -20.56
CA GLY A 87 -28.53 -12.05 -21.54
C GLY A 87 -28.28 -10.55 -21.69
N ARG A 88 -27.28 -9.96 -21.01
CA ARG A 88 -26.81 -8.60 -21.25
C ARG A 88 -25.50 -8.60 -22.05
N PRO A 89 -25.34 -7.72 -23.06
CA PRO A 89 -24.03 -7.51 -23.71
C PRO A 89 -23.04 -6.99 -22.66
N GLY A 90 -21.92 -7.70 -22.47
CA GLY A 90 -20.92 -7.36 -21.48
C GLY A 90 -21.04 -8.07 -20.12
N GLY A 91 -21.98 -8.98 -20.00
CA GLY A 91 -22.30 -10.01 -18.98
C GLY A 91 -21.70 -9.96 -17.57
N LEU A 92 -20.44 -9.56 -17.41
CA LEU A 92 -19.75 -9.53 -16.14
C LEU A 92 -19.61 -8.09 -15.63
N THR A 93 -20.13 -7.82 -14.43
CA THR A 93 -19.98 -6.54 -13.73
C THR A 93 -19.25 -6.76 -12.40
N ALA A 94 -18.39 -5.81 -12.04
CA ALA A 94 -17.73 -5.81 -10.75
C ALA A 94 -18.05 -4.53 -10.00
N GLU A 95 -18.42 -4.66 -8.72
CA GLU A 95 -18.61 -3.56 -7.79
C GLU A 95 -17.72 -3.75 -6.58
N ALA A 96 -17.15 -2.67 -6.07
CA ALA A 96 -16.43 -2.69 -4.80
C ALA A 96 -16.93 -1.59 -3.88
N THR A 97 -17.03 -1.92 -2.58
CA THR A 97 -17.26 -0.98 -1.50
C THR A 97 -16.04 -0.97 -0.58
N VAL A 98 -15.50 0.21 -0.29
CA VAL A 98 -14.39 0.40 0.65
C VAL A 98 -14.84 1.18 1.87
N ARG A 99 -14.24 0.87 3.02
CA ARG A 99 -14.44 1.56 4.29
C ARG A 99 -13.08 1.97 4.82
N LEU A 100 -12.90 3.25 5.08
CA LEU A 100 -11.66 3.84 5.57
C LEU A 100 -11.96 4.72 6.77
N ASP A 101 -10.99 4.85 7.67
CA ASP A 101 -10.90 5.95 8.59
C ASP A 101 -9.95 6.99 8.02
N VAL A 102 -10.41 8.23 7.89
CA VAL A 102 -9.60 9.36 7.40
C VAL A 102 -9.68 10.47 8.42
N ALA A 103 -8.61 10.71 9.13
CA ALA A 103 -8.53 11.74 10.16
C ALA A 103 -9.59 11.59 11.28
N GLY A 104 -9.99 10.37 11.60
CA GLY A 104 -11.03 10.05 12.60
C GLY A 104 -12.45 10.02 12.05
N GLU A 105 -12.64 10.31 10.76
CA GLU A 105 -13.93 10.20 10.09
C GLU A 105 -14.03 8.91 9.27
N ARG A 106 -15.16 8.21 9.41
CA ARG A 106 -15.43 7.00 8.65
C ARG A 106 -15.93 7.35 7.26
N MET A 107 -15.11 7.05 6.26
CA MET A 107 -15.45 7.19 4.84
C MET A 107 -15.91 5.85 4.27
N VAL A 108 -17.02 5.87 3.52
CA VAL A 108 -17.53 4.70 2.79
C VAL A 108 -17.80 5.12 1.37
N ALA A 109 -17.27 4.37 0.41
CA ALA A 109 -17.54 4.62 -1.00
C ALA A 109 -17.66 3.32 -1.77
N ALA A 110 -18.48 3.33 -2.81
CA ALA A 110 -18.63 2.24 -3.76
C ALA A 110 -18.32 2.72 -5.17
N ALA A 111 -17.84 1.81 -6.00
CA ALA A 111 -17.62 2.07 -7.42
C ALA A 111 -17.72 0.79 -8.22
N GLU A 112 -18.14 0.92 -9.47
CA GLU A 112 -18.11 -0.14 -10.47
C GLU A 112 -16.78 -0.12 -11.24
N GLY A 113 -16.38 -1.27 -11.77
CA GLY A 113 -15.19 -1.43 -12.58
C GLY A 113 -15.30 -2.59 -13.57
N GLN A 114 -14.34 -2.70 -14.48
CA GLN A 114 -14.27 -3.81 -15.42
C GLN A 114 -13.93 -5.15 -14.75
N GLY A 115 -13.39 -5.07 -13.53
CA GLY A 115 -13.09 -6.21 -12.67
C GLY A 115 -12.96 -5.77 -11.22
N PRO A 116 -12.84 -6.72 -10.27
CA PRO A 116 -12.87 -6.42 -8.84
C PRO A 116 -11.73 -5.49 -8.40
N VAL A 117 -10.55 -5.58 -9.02
CA VAL A 117 -9.39 -4.74 -8.69
C VAL A 117 -9.57 -3.31 -9.20
N ASP A 118 -10.13 -3.14 -10.42
CA ASP A 118 -10.47 -1.82 -10.97
C ASP A 118 -11.57 -1.15 -10.13
N ALA A 119 -12.61 -1.90 -9.74
CA ALA A 119 -13.66 -1.43 -8.85
C ALA A 119 -13.11 -0.97 -7.50
N LEU A 120 -12.20 -1.77 -6.87
CA LEU A 120 -11.52 -1.40 -5.62
C LEU A 120 -10.69 -0.13 -5.77
N SER A 121 -9.90 -0.02 -6.84
CA SER A 121 -9.07 1.16 -7.12
C SER A 121 -9.92 2.42 -7.28
N ARG A 122 -11.04 2.32 -7.98
CA ARG A 122 -11.99 3.43 -8.16
C ARG A 122 -12.67 3.82 -6.85
N ALA A 123 -13.18 2.83 -6.09
CA ALA A 123 -13.83 3.07 -4.81
C ALA A 123 -12.88 3.74 -3.81
N LEU A 124 -11.61 3.33 -3.79
CA LEU A 124 -10.58 3.91 -2.94
C LEU A 124 -10.36 5.40 -3.27
N ARG A 125 -10.25 5.74 -4.57
CA ARG A 125 -10.13 7.15 -5.00
C ARG A 125 -11.38 7.96 -4.70
N VAL A 126 -12.57 7.40 -4.89
CA VAL A 126 -13.83 8.07 -4.54
C VAL A 126 -13.90 8.38 -3.05
N ALA A 127 -13.51 7.43 -2.19
CA ALA A 127 -13.49 7.63 -0.74
C ALA A 127 -12.49 8.71 -0.30
N LEU A 128 -11.32 8.78 -0.91
CA LEU A 128 -10.22 9.65 -0.48
C LEU A 128 -10.24 11.05 -1.12
N LYS A 129 -10.83 11.19 -2.31
CA LYS A 129 -10.84 12.45 -3.08
C LYS A 129 -11.36 13.68 -2.31
N PRO A 130 -12.41 13.57 -1.45
CA PRO A 130 -12.89 14.73 -0.69
C PRO A 130 -11.84 15.31 0.26
N VAL A 131 -10.97 14.48 0.83
CA VAL A 131 -9.92 14.89 1.77
C VAL A 131 -8.58 15.10 1.05
N TYR A 132 -8.28 14.24 0.09
CA TYR A 132 -7.03 14.27 -0.68
C TYR A 132 -7.31 14.35 -2.19
N PRO A 133 -7.59 15.55 -2.73
CA PRO A 133 -7.89 15.72 -4.17
C PRO A 133 -6.80 15.17 -5.10
N ALA A 134 -5.54 15.13 -4.64
CA ALA A 134 -4.39 14.60 -5.40
C ALA A 134 -4.56 13.14 -5.84
N VAL A 135 -5.36 12.32 -5.13
CA VAL A 135 -5.62 10.93 -5.54
C VAL A 135 -6.32 10.81 -6.90
N ALA A 136 -6.94 11.89 -7.38
CA ALA A 136 -7.59 11.89 -8.69
C ALA A 136 -6.59 11.78 -9.86
N ALA A 137 -5.34 12.21 -9.65
CA ALA A 137 -4.28 12.09 -10.66
C ALA A 137 -3.63 10.70 -10.67
N VAL A 138 -3.80 9.92 -9.61
CA VAL A 138 -3.22 8.59 -9.46
C VAL A 138 -4.03 7.57 -10.25
N HIS A 139 -3.40 6.87 -11.17
CA HIS A 139 -4.04 5.85 -12.01
C HIS A 139 -3.17 4.62 -12.17
N LEU A 140 -3.82 3.48 -12.29
CA LEU A 140 -3.19 2.17 -12.46
C LEU A 140 -2.75 2.01 -13.91
N THR A 141 -1.48 1.65 -14.13
CA THR A 141 -0.90 1.49 -15.47
C THR A 141 -0.54 0.05 -15.81
N ASP A 142 -0.19 -0.77 -14.81
CA ASP A 142 0.12 -2.18 -15.00
C ASP A 142 -0.28 -3.01 -13.78
N TYR A 143 -0.56 -4.29 -14.01
CA TYR A 143 -1.00 -5.23 -12.99
C TYR A 143 -0.47 -6.63 -13.30
N LYS A 144 0.35 -7.17 -12.37
CA LYS A 144 0.99 -8.49 -12.53
C LYS A 144 0.71 -9.37 -11.32
N VAL A 145 0.46 -10.65 -11.58
CA VAL A 145 0.22 -11.66 -10.56
C VAL A 145 1.23 -12.80 -10.72
N HIS A 146 1.89 -13.14 -9.63
CA HIS A 146 2.81 -14.26 -9.55
C HIS A 146 2.34 -15.25 -8.48
N ILE A 147 2.25 -16.53 -8.82
CA ILE A 147 2.02 -17.61 -7.86
C ILE A 147 3.35 -17.91 -7.18
N ILE A 148 3.38 -17.90 -5.84
CA ILE A 148 4.62 -18.06 -5.06
C ILE A 148 4.88 -19.54 -4.77
N ASP A 149 3.84 -20.28 -4.36
CA ASP A 149 3.87 -21.67 -3.96
C ASP A 149 2.84 -22.50 -4.74
N PRO A 150 3.09 -22.78 -6.04
CA PRO A 150 2.10 -23.42 -6.92
C PRO A 150 1.68 -24.82 -6.45
N GLU A 151 2.50 -25.48 -5.62
CA GLU A 151 2.20 -26.79 -5.07
C GLU A 151 1.02 -26.77 -4.08
N SER A 152 0.70 -25.61 -3.51
CA SER A 152 -0.44 -25.42 -2.62
C SER A 152 -1.79 -25.31 -3.36
N ALA A 153 -1.82 -25.44 -4.67
CA ALA A 153 -3.01 -25.41 -5.54
C ALA A 153 -3.88 -24.16 -5.27
N THR A 154 -5.16 -24.35 -4.84
CA THR A 154 -6.08 -23.23 -4.57
C THR A 154 -5.75 -22.42 -3.31
N ALA A 155 -4.89 -22.93 -2.44
CA ALA A 155 -4.39 -22.24 -1.25
C ALA A 155 -3.04 -21.54 -1.49
N ALA A 156 -2.52 -21.59 -2.73
CA ALA A 156 -1.26 -20.96 -3.11
C ALA A 156 -1.28 -19.46 -2.81
N LYS A 157 -0.21 -18.96 -2.21
CA LYS A 157 -0.03 -17.51 -2.07
C LYS A 157 0.27 -16.88 -3.43
N VAL A 158 -0.29 -15.71 -3.64
CA VAL A 158 -0.02 -14.89 -4.81
C VAL A 158 0.66 -13.59 -4.40
N ARG A 159 1.60 -13.16 -5.22
CA ARG A 159 2.21 -11.84 -5.17
C ARG A 159 1.61 -10.99 -6.28
N VAL A 160 1.02 -9.89 -5.91
CA VAL A 160 0.46 -8.91 -6.83
C VAL A 160 1.38 -7.71 -6.88
N LEU A 161 1.77 -7.32 -8.08
CA LEU A 161 2.49 -6.08 -8.36
C LEU A 161 1.53 -5.13 -9.07
N VAL A 162 1.46 -3.91 -8.56
CA VAL A 162 0.62 -2.83 -9.12
C VAL A 162 1.53 -1.69 -9.52
N GLU A 163 1.57 -1.37 -10.81
CA GLU A 163 2.19 -0.13 -11.27
C GLU A 163 1.16 0.97 -11.33
N THR A 164 1.52 2.10 -10.76
CA THR A 164 0.67 3.28 -10.67
C THR A 164 1.47 4.48 -11.14
N ALA A 165 0.80 5.43 -11.76
CA ALA A 165 1.43 6.66 -12.28
C ALA A 165 0.59 7.89 -11.97
N ASP A 166 1.28 9.04 -11.98
CA ASP A 166 0.70 10.38 -12.04
C ASP A 166 1.45 11.23 -13.09
N ALA A 167 1.26 12.53 -13.08
CA ALA A 167 1.94 13.45 -14.00
C ALA A 167 3.46 13.54 -13.79
N HIS A 168 3.98 13.04 -12.67
CA HIS A 168 5.39 13.17 -12.27
C HIS A 168 6.18 11.87 -12.43
N GLY A 169 5.53 10.74 -12.65
CA GLY A 169 6.18 9.46 -12.87
C GLY A 169 5.35 8.26 -12.45
N SER A 170 5.97 7.07 -12.47
CA SER A 170 5.36 5.83 -12.03
C SER A 170 6.06 5.26 -10.80
N TRP A 171 5.37 4.37 -10.11
CA TRP A 171 5.90 3.58 -8.99
C TRP A 171 5.20 2.24 -8.92
N MET A 172 5.91 1.26 -8.42
CA MET A 172 5.38 -0.08 -8.28
C MET A 172 5.24 -0.46 -6.80
N THR A 173 4.13 -1.10 -6.48
CA THR A 173 3.82 -1.58 -5.14
C THR A 173 3.49 -3.06 -5.15
N VAL A 174 3.58 -3.73 -3.99
CA VAL A 174 3.43 -5.17 -3.87
C VAL A 174 2.51 -5.54 -2.72
N GLY A 175 1.68 -6.54 -2.96
CA GLY A 175 0.88 -7.19 -1.92
C GLY A 175 0.94 -8.71 -2.04
N VAL A 176 0.86 -9.41 -0.93
CA VAL A 176 0.91 -10.87 -0.86
C VAL A 176 -0.22 -11.39 0.00
N SER A 177 -0.96 -12.38 -0.51
CA SER A 177 -2.00 -13.11 0.22
C SER A 177 -2.30 -14.43 -0.50
N ALA A 178 -2.96 -15.37 0.17
CA ALA A 178 -3.63 -16.50 -0.50
C ALA A 178 -4.89 -16.07 -1.28
N ASN A 179 -5.42 -14.87 -1.02
CA ASN A 179 -6.54 -14.29 -1.75
C ASN A 179 -6.03 -13.17 -2.67
N ILE A 180 -6.18 -13.34 -3.98
CA ILE A 180 -5.73 -12.37 -4.98
C ILE A 180 -6.34 -10.97 -4.79
N ILE A 181 -7.59 -10.88 -4.35
CA ILE A 181 -8.25 -9.59 -4.12
C ILE A 181 -7.64 -8.90 -2.90
N GLU A 182 -7.33 -9.66 -1.85
CA GLU A 182 -6.63 -9.11 -0.67
C GLU A 182 -5.20 -8.70 -1.00
N ALA A 183 -4.45 -9.49 -1.77
CA ALA A 183 -3.12 -9.12 -2.23
C ALA A 183 -3.16 -7.82 -3.06
N SER A 184 -4.14 -7.70 -3.97
CA SER A 184 -4.37 -6.48 -4.76
C SER A 184 -4.72 -5.29 -3.88
N TRP A 185 -5.59 -5.49 -2.88
CA TRP A 185 -5.97 -4.45 -1.94
C TRP A 185 -4.76 -3.88 -1.20
N ARG A 186 -3.87 -4.74 -0.68
CA ARG A 186 -2.63 -4.31 -0.01
C ARG A 186 -1.75 -3.48 -0.93
N ALA A 187 -1.52 -3.94 -2.17
CA ALA A 187 -0.74 -3.19 -3.15
C ALA A 187 -1.38 -1.84 -3.51
N LEU A 188 -2.71 -1.78 -3.64
CA LEU A 188 -3.44 -0.54 -3.93
C LEU A 188 -3.36 0.48 -2.79
N LEU A 189 -3.41 0.04 -1.52
CA LEU A 189 -3.22 0.92 -0.36
C LEU A 189 -1.84 1.57 -0.41
N ASP A 190 -0.80 0.77 -0.59
CA ASP A 190 0.57 1.28 -0.72
C ASP A 190 0.71 2.24 -1.91
N ALA A 191 0.07 1.93 -3.03
CA ALA A 191 0.10 2.75 -4.24
C ALA A 191 -0.46 4.17 -3.99
N ILE A 192 -1.58 4.27 -3.30
CA ILE A 192 -2.19 5.56 -2.95
C ILE A 192 -1.32 6.32 -1.94
N VAL A 193 -0.82 5.64 -0.90
CA VAL A 193 0.04 6.29 0.12
C VAL A 193 1.31 6.83 -0.53
N THR A 194 1.96 6.04 -1.40
CA THR A 194 3.15 6.47 -2.16
C THR A 194 2.84 7.67 -3.06
N GLY A 195 1.69 7.66 -3.74
CA GLY A 195 1.26 8.78 -4.59
C GLY A 195 1.04 10.07 -3.79
N LEU A 196 0.40 9.99 -2.62
CA LEU A 196 0.22 11.14 -1.73
C LEU A 196 1.55 11.68 -1.19
N LEU A 197 2.47 10.80 -0.81
CA LEU A 197 3.82 11.18 -0.38
C LEU A 197 4.59 11.91 -1.50
N ARG A 198 4.57 11.38 -2.71
CA ARG A 198 5.26 11.97 -3.87
C ARG A 198 4.64 13.31 -4.27
N ALA A 199 3.32 13.44 -4.14
CA ALA A 199 2.61 14.71 -4.32
C ALA A 199 2.83 15.70 -3.16
N ARG A 200 3.60 15.33 -2.13
CA ARG A 200 3.88 16.13 -0.92
C ARG A 200 2.61 16.61 -0.20
N VAL A 201 1.60 15.76 -0.23
CA VAL A 201 0.36 16.01 0.52
C VAL A 201 0.61 15.72 1.99
N GLU A 202 0.19 16.61 2.88
CA GLU A 202 0.24 16.36 4.32
C GLU A 202 -0.99 15.55 4.75
N PRO A 203 -0.86 14.61 5.71
CA PRO A 203 -2.00 13.94 6.31
C PRO A 203 -2.97 14.94 6.94
N ALA A 204 -4.26 14.72 6.75
CA ALA A 204 -5.29 15.56 7.35
C ALA A 204 -5.22 15.47 8.88
N PRO A 205 -5.35 16.59 9.60
CA PRO A 205 -5.40 16.60 11.05
C PRO A 205 -6.64 15.83 11.55
N PRO A 206 -6.59 15.20 12.73
CA PRO A 206 -7.75 14.50 13.31
C PRO A 206 -8.94 15.46 13.45
N ALA A 207 -10.13 15.03 13.05
CA ALA A 207 -11.36 15.84 13.07
C ALA A 207 -11.77 16.35 14.47
N PHE A 208 -11.21 15.77 15.54
CA PHE A 208 -11.52 16.09 16.95
C PHE A 208 -10.41 16.84 17.72
N ALA A 209 -9.54 17.58 17.07
CA ALA A 209 -8.55 18.43 17.74
C ALA A 209 -9.13 19.81 18.13
N GLY A 210 -10.38 19.91 18.51
CA GLY A 210 -10.91 21.18 18.96
C GLY A 210 -12.38 21.19 19.31
N HIS A 211 -12.69 20.95 20.60
CA HIS A 211 -13.71 21.65 21.42
C HIS A 211 -13.70 21.08 22.83
N GLY A 212 -12.59 21.24 23.52
CA GLY A 212 -12.54 21.06 24.97
C GLY A 212 -12.21 22.40 25.62
N GLY A 213 -13.21 23.14 26.08
CA GLY A 213 -12.93 24.34 26.87
C GLY A 213 -13.93 25.48 26.74
N GLY A 214 -15.22 25.19 26.71
CA GLY A 214 -16.23 26.19 27.07
C GLY A 214 -16.43 26.20 28.58
N GLN A 215 -15.65 26.99 29.34
CA GLN A 215 -15.96 27.33 30.70
C GLN A 215 -17.28 28.14 30.71
N SER A 216 -18.30 27.60 31.37
CA SER A 216 -19.45 28.37 31.77
C SER A 216 -19.04 29.33 32.92
N PRO A 217 -19.27 30.66 32.79
CA PRO A 217 -19.14 31.52 33.95
C PRO A 217 -20.38 31.33 34.83
N GLY A 218 -20.13 30.90 36.09
CA GLY A 218 -21.12 30.85 37.13
C GLY A 218 -21.60 32.26 37.49
N SER A 219 -22.86 32.36 37.72
CA SER A 219 -23.50 33.42 38.53
C SER A 219 -24.35 32.77 39.57
#